data_64acea67290ad3a0eb1cb1e5ce5371dd
#
_entry.id   64acea67290ad3a0eb1cb1e5ce5371dd
#
_cell.length_a   1.000
_cell.length_b   1.000
_cell.length_c   1.000
_cell.angle_alpha   90.00
_cell.angle_beta   90.00
_cell.angle_gamma   90.00
#
_symmetry.space_group_name_H-M   'P 1'
#
loop_
_entity.id
_entity.type
_entity.pdbx_description
1 polymer ?
#
loop_
_entity_poly.entity_id
_entity_poly.type
_entity_poly.pdbx_seq_one_letter_code
_entity_poly.pdbx_strand_id
1 'polypeptide(L)'
;MSNVLSREKREQVIALGRLGWSLRRIEQATGVRRETAGEYLRVAGIALRRPGGWGRHGPAKPAINPITDSGSEDSKPAINLITDSEAKPASEVTSDLSARKPGCGPASLCEAYGELIAQELELGRNAMGIWQDLVDRHGFNGGYQSVLRYGRKLRAATPPEARAIIETPPGEECQVDYGTGPMVRDPVTGKYRRTRLFVLTLGCSRKSVRLLVFRSSTRAWAELHEKAFRRLGGTTRIVVLDNLREGVLKTDIYDPQLNPLYRDVLAHYGVTALPCKVRDPDRKGKVESGVAHAQKTPLKGKRFESLEEAQAYLDHWEEHWADTRIHGRTKRQVAAMFAEEKPFLQPLPLEPFRYYQHGKRTVHIDGCVEVDAAYYGAPPGWIGRLVDVQWDSMYVRLLDPRTGMLLREHLQQKRGRHRVRPEDQPRRTPPHTVRLIARAHKAGASIGAVCDAIHHRQGEAGLRRIMGVLALVKKYGCAATENACAAALELGVAEYRFVRRYLERSPQAPLTLRQVDPLIRELVQYRDLIQQRINFEETNHEPDRT
;
A
#
# COMPACT_ATOMS: atom_id res chain seq x y z
N MET A 1 -10.79 -13.76 27.13
CA MET A 1 -9.90 -12.79 26.44
C MET A 1 -10.75 -11.59 26.09
N SER A 2 -10.46 -10.43 26.67
CA SER A 2 -11.23 -9.20 26.46
C SER A 2 -11.06 -8.73 25.01
N ASN A 3 -12.17 -8.59 24.28
CA ASN A 3 -12.21 -8.00 22.93
C ASN A 3 -11.91 -6.48 23.00
N VAL A 4 -10.70 -6.12 23.40
CA VAL A 4 -10.24 -4.72 23.37
C VAL A 4 -9.82 -4.40 21.95
N LEU A 5 -10.47 -3.41 21.34
CA LEU A 5 -10.10 -2.93 20.01
C LEU A 5 -8.66 -2.40 20.02
N SER A 6 -7.95 -2.56 18.88
CA SER A 6 -6.65 -1.92 18.71
C SER A 6 -6.76 -0.40 18.83
N ARG A 7 -5.63 0.23 19.14
CA ARG A 7 -5.55 1.69 19.24
C ARG A 7 -6.01 2.38 17.97
N GLU A 8 -5.58 1.87 16.81
CA GLU A 8 -5.91 2.43 15.49
C GLU A 8 -7.40 2.35 15.21
N LYS A 9 -8.03 1.22 15.54
CA LYS A 9 -9.48 1.03 15.37
C LYS A 9 -10.29 1.95 16.26
N ARG A 10 -9.82 2.16 17.49
CA ARG A 10 -10.43 3.08 18.44
C ARG A 10 -10.33 4.52 17.94
N GLU A 11 -9.15 4.95 17.47
CA GLU A 11 -8.94 6.26 16.89
C GLU A 11 -9.82 6.48 15.65
N GLN A 12 -9.98 5.45 14.79
CA GLN A 12 -10.88 5.49 13.64
C GLN A 12 -12.34 5.71 14.05
N VAL A 13 -12.85 4.94 15.03
CA VAL A 13 -14.22 5.11 15.55
C VAL A 13 -14.42 6.52 16.09
N ILE A 14 -13.46 7.02 16.88
CA ILE A 14 -13.51 8.36 17.46
C ILE A 14 -13.50 9.44 16.36
N ALA A 15 -12.64 9.31 15.35
CA ALA A 15 -12.57 10.24 14.23
C ALA A 15 -13.91 10.29 13.47
N LEU A 16 -14.50 9.13 13.15
CA LEU A 16 -15.79 9.05 12.48
C LEU A 16 -16.94 9.61 13.33
N GLY A 17 -16.88 9.41 14.65
CA GLY A 17 -17.82 10.02 15.59
C GLY A 17 -17.73 11.54 15.63
N ARG A 18 -16.51 12.11 15.65
CA ARG A 18 -16.29 13.56 15.55
C ARG A 18 -16.84 14.14 14.24
N LEU A 19 -16.83 13.37 13.16
CA LEU A 19 -17.44 13.73 11.88
C LEU A 19 -18.97 13.66 11.89
N GLY A 20 -19.60 13.34 13.03
CA GLY A 20 -21.06 13.26 13.17
C GLY A 20 -21.71 12.04 12.53
N TRP A 21 -20.94 10.97 12.26
CA TRP A 21 -21.51 9.75 11.71
C TRP A 21 -22.40 9.05 12.73
N SER A 22 -23.53 8.49 12.25
CA SER A 22 -24.39 7.68 13.10
C SER A 22 -23.69 6.37 13.47
N LEU A 23 -23.99 5.80 14.63
CA LEU A 23 -23.44 4.51 15.07
C LEU A 23 -23.66 3.40 14.05
N ARG A 24 -24.82 3.39 13.35
CA ARG A 24 -25.10 2.45 12.27
C ARG A 24 -24.13 2.61 11.09
N ARG A 25 -23.80 3.84 10.71
CA ARG A 25 -22.84 4.12 9.62
C ARG A 25 -21.43 3.75 10.04
N ILE A 26 -21.05 4.00 11.30
CA ILE A 26 -19.77 3.60 11.87
C ILE A 26 -19.62 2.07 11.88
N GLU A 27 -20.66 1.35 12.35
CA GLU A 27 -20.67 -0.11 12.34
C GLU A 27 -20.54 -0.68 10.93
N GLN A 28 -21.29 -0.17 9.97
CA GLN A 28 -21.17 -0.58 8.57
C GLN A 28 -19.76 -0.35 8.02
N ALA A 29 -19.16 0.79 8.32
CA ALA A 29 -17.85 1.18 7.81
C ALA A 29 -16.70 0.44 8.48
N THR A 30 -16.77 0.29 9.81
CA THR A 30 -15.65 -0.21 10.61
C THR A 30 -15.80 -1.68 11.04
N GLY A 31 -16.99 -2.24 11.01
CA GLY A 31 -17.31 -3.56 11.56
C GLY A 31 -17.43 -3.58 13.10
N VAL A 32 -17.19 -2.45 13.78
CA VAL A 32 -17.30 -2.36 15.23
C VAL A 32 -18.78 -2.26 15.63
N ARG A 33 -19.21 -3.12 16.53
CA ARG A 33 -20.61 -3.13 17.02
C ARG A 33 -21.01 -1.78 17.58
N ARG A 34 -22.27 -1.39 17.40
CA ARG A 34 -22.82 -0.08 17.81
C ARG A 34 -22.61 0.21 19.28
N GLU A 35 -22.77 -0.81 20.12
CA GLU A 35 -22.60 -0.70 21.58
C GLU A 35 -21.15 -0.32 21.91
N THR A 36 -20.19 -1.05 21.35
CA THR A 36 -18.75 -0.82 21.53
C THR A 36 -18.33 0.54 20.96
N ALA A 37 -18.79 0.88 19.77
CA ALA A 37 -18.53 2.19 19.17
C ALA A 37 -19.12 3.33 20.03
N GLY A 38 -20.35 3.15 20.52
CA GLY A 38 -21.02 4.10 21.40
C GLY A 38 -20.29 4.32 22.73
N GLU A 39 -19.70 3.27 23.30
CA GLU A 39 -18.91 3.37 24.51
C GLU A 39 -17.62 4.18 24.30
N TYR A 40 -16.85 3.90 23.23
CA TYR A 40 -15.66 4.67 22.90
C TYR A 40 -15.97 6.14 22.61
N LEU A 41 -17.07 6.44 21.93
CA LEU A 41 -17.49 7.82 21.66
C LEU A 41 -17.89 8.55 22.94
N ARG A 42 -18.57 7.87 23.88
CA ARG A 42 -18.95 8.42 25.19
C ARG A 42 -17.71 8.74 26.04
N VAL A 43 -16.76 7.80 26.09
CA VAL A 43 -15.48 7.99 26.79
C VAL A 43 -14.67 9.15 26.18
N ALA A 44 -14.77 9.34 24.87
CA ALA A 44 -14.14 10.45 24.15
C ALA A 44 -14.91 11.78 24.23
N GLY A 45 -16.02 11.86 24.99
CA GLY A 45 -16.82 13.08 25.15
C GLY A 45 -17.60 13.50 23.88
N ILE A 46 -17.81 12.57 22.94
CA ILE A 46 -18.49 12.86 21.68
C ILE A 46 -19.98 12.56 21.82
N ALA A 47 -20.82 13.58 21.56
CA ALA A 47 -22.25 13.45 21.63
C ALA A 47 -22.80 12.46 20.59
N LEU A 48 -23.52 11.44 21.04
CA LEU A 48 -24.17 10.48 20.18
C LEU A 48 -25.44 11.06 19.58
N ARG A 49 -25.60 10.94 18.26
CA ARG A 49 -26.83 11.30 17.59
C ARG A 49 -27.95 10.35 18.06
N ARG A 50 -29.02 10.89 18.67
CA ARG A 50 -30.13 10.09 19.17
C ARG A 50 -30.78 9.28 18.04
N PRO A 51 -31.11 8.00 18.24
CA PRO A 51 -31.90 7.25 17.27
C PRO A 51 -33.30 7.85 17.19
N GLY A 52 -33.80 8.15 15.99
CA GLY A 52 -35.20 8.45 15.77
C GLY A 52 -35.61 9.91 15.53
N GLY A 53 -34.69 10.80 15.24
CA GLY A 53 -35.00 12.15 14.78
C GLY A 53 -35.25 12.21 13.26
N TRP A 54 -36.35 11.69 12.77
CA TRP A 54 -36.93 12.09 11.48
C TRP A 54 -37.57 13.47 11.67
N GLY A 55 -36.97 14.48 11.10
CA GLY A 55 -37.58 15.75 10.86
C GLY A 55 -37.55 16.73 12.04
N ARG A 56 -37.04 17.91 11.72
CA ARG A 56 -37.13 19.21 12.41
C ARG A 56 -35.98 19.52 13.35
N HIS A 57 -35.03 20.25 12.77
CA HIS A 57 -34.59 21.61 13.10
C HIS A 57 -33.31 21.90 12.30
N GLY A 58 -33.49 22.26 11.01
CA GLY A 58 -32.59 23.22 10.38
C GLY A 58 -32.98 24.62 10.85
N PRO A 59 -32.11 25.62 10.84
CA PRO A 59 -32.51 26.98 11.12
C PRO A 59 -33.65 27.37 10.19
N ALA A 60 -34.68 28.01 10.74
CA ALA A 60 -35.83 28.48 10.02
C ALA A 60 -35.38 29.34 8.82
N LYS A 61 -35.79 28.97 7.62
CA LYS A 61 -35.70 29.84 6.47
C LYS A 61 -36.47 31.10 6.78
N PRO A 62 -35.93 32.31 6.53
CA PRO A 62 -36.71 33.52 6.67
C PRO A 62 -37.91 33.44 5.72
N ALA A 63 -39.08 33.79 6.25
CA ALA A 63 -40.32 33.86 5.51
C ALA A 63 -40.16 34.87 4.37
N ILE A 64 -40.30 34.41 3.12
CA ILE A 64 -40.46 35.28 1.98
C ILE A 64 -41.96 35.65 1.96
N ASN A 65 -42.24 36.88 2.27
CA ASN A 65 -43.59 37.47 2.07
C ASN A 65 -43.91 37.42 0.57
N PRO A 66 -45.14 37.06 0.20
CA PRO A 66 -45.59 37.18 -1.17
C PRO A 66 -45.87 38.67 -1.45
N ILE A 67 -45.04 39.26 -2.31
CA ILE A 67 -45.40 40.55 -2.94
C ILE A 67 -46.27 40.23 -4.12
N THR A 68 -47.55 40.51 -3.97
CA THR A 68 -48.46 40.80 -5.08
C THR A 68 -48.10 42.17 -5.61
N ASP A 69 -47.67 42.27 -6.83
CA ASP A 69 -48.05 43.40 -7.66
C ASP A 69 -48.01 43.07 -9.16
N SER A 70 -49.02 43.58 -9.77
CA SER A 70 -49.41 43.56 -11.15
C SER A 70 -48.51 44.51 -12.03
N GLY A 71 -48.27 44.12 -13.24
CA GLY A 71 -48.17 45.14 -14.27
C GLY A 71 -46.99 45.02 -15.22
N SER A 72 -47.36 44.87 -16.48
CA SER A 72 -46.75 45.32 -17.73
C SER A 72 -45.67 44.48 -18.42
N GLU A 73 -46.10 44.01 -19.52
CA GLU A 73 -45.48 43.74 -20.81
C GLU A 73 -44.10 44.36 -21.01
N ASP A 74 -43.13 43.53 -21.45
CA ASP A 74 -42.45 43.71 -22.73
C ASP A 74 -41.41 42.64 -23.06
N SER A 75 -41.62 42.10 -24.25
CA SER A 75 -40.62 41.67 -25.26
C SER A 75 -39.46 40.75 -24.88
N LYS A 76 -39.61 39.50 -25.30
CA LYS A 76 -38.54 38.53 -25.60
C LYS A 76 -37.77 38.95 -26.86
N PRO A 77 -36.46 38.82 -26.95
CA PRO A 77 -35.77 38.51 -28.19
C PRO A 77 -35.55 37.00 -28.32
N ALA A 78 -36.09 36.49 -29.41
CA ALA A 78 -35.82 35.14 -29.90
C ALA A 78 -34.38 35.03 -30.40
N ILE A 79 -33.64 34.04 -29.91
CA ILE A 79 -32.39 33.59 -30.53
C ILE A 79 -32.74 32.41 -31.42
N ASN A 80 -32.67 32.61 -32.70
CA ASN A 80 -32.76 31.56 -33.73
C ASN A 80 -31.55 30.64 -33.64
N LEU A 81 -31.79 29.38 -33.28
CA LEU A 81 -30.87 28.30 -33.58
C LEU A 81 -31.32 27.62 -34.88
N ILE A 82 -30.51 27.82 -35.91
CA ILE A 82 -30.59 27.11 -37.17
C ILE A 82 -30.21 25.67 -36.92
N THR A 83 -31.17 24.77 -37.09
CA THR A 83 -30.92 23.35 -37.26
C THR A 83 -31.50 22.92 -38.59
N ASP A 84 -30.60 22.81 -39.57
CA ASP A 84 -30.87 22.07 -40.80
C ASP A 84 -30.95 20.57 -40.46
N SER A 85 -32.13 20.00 -40.55
CA SER A 85 -32.37 18.61 -40.85
C SER A 85 -33.75 18.48 -41.44
N GLU A 86 -33.77 18.19 -42.73
CA GLU A 86 -34.96 17.93 -43.52
C GLU A 86 -35.85 16.86 -42.86
N ALA A 87 -37.07 17.25 -42.52
CA ALA A 87 -38.13 16.34 -42.10
C ALA A 87 -38.76 15.70 -43.34
N LYS A 88 -38.69 14.37 -43.43
CA LYS A 88 -39.50 13.59 -44.35
C LYS A 88 -40.98 13.70 -43.99
N PRO A 89 -41.89 13.85 -44.99
CA PRO A 89 -43.31 14.00 -44.74
C PRO A 89 -43.92 12.77 -44.10
N ALA A 90 -44.78 12.96 -43.12
CA ALA A 90 -45.57 11.95 -42.50
C ALA A 90 -46.60 11.37 -43.49
N SER A 91 -46.53 10.07 -43.71
CA SER A 91 -47.63 9.33 -44.40
C SER A 91 -48.80 9.18 -43.45
N GLU A 92 -49.98 9.60 -43.90
CA GLU A 92 -51.26 9.38 -43.22
C GLU A 92 -51.47 7.87 -42.99
N VAL A 93 -51.60 7.45 -41.75
CA VAL A 93 -52.03 6.12 -41.39
C VAL A 93 -53.44 6.21 -40.92
N THR A 94 -54.33 5.72 -41.77
CA THR A 94 -55.73 5.42 -41.42
C THR A 94 -55.79 4.45 -40.23
N SER A 95 -56.59 4.84 -39.27
CA SER A 95 -56.94 4.07 -38.06
C SER A 95 -57.75 2.82 -38.45
N ASP A 96 -57.13 1.64 -38.33
CA ASP A 96 -57.85 0.39 -38.22
C ASP A 96 -57.42 -0.34 -36.96
N LEU A 97 -58.24 -0.20 -35.91
CA LEU A 97 -58.12 -0.86 -34.63
C LEU A 97 -58.68 -2.27 -34.74
N SER A 98 -57.93 -3.19 -35.37
CA SER A 98 -58.17 -4.62 -35.18
C SER A 98 -56.98 -5.25 -34.44
N ALA A 99 -57.31 -5.91 -33.34
CA ALA A 99 -56.39 -6.56 -32.41
C ALA A 99 -55.32 -7.38 -33.11
N ARG A 100 -54.08 -6.84 -33.15
CA ARG A 100 -52.90 -7.64 -33.43
C ARG A 100 -52.47 -8.37 -32.17
N LYS A 101 -52.67 -9.69 -32.14
CA LYS A 101 -51.93 -10.62 -31.28
C LYS A 101 -50.43 -10.29 -31.39
N PRO A 102 -49.62 -10.39 -30.31
CA PRO A 102 -48.19 -10.21 -30.41
C PRO A 102 -47.63 -11.24 -31.38
N GLY A 103 -47.35 -10.80 -32.63
CA GLY A 103 -46.85 -11.61 -33.70
C GLY A 103 -45.44 -12.11 -33.36
N CYS A 104 -45.30 -13.40 -33.37
CA CYS A 104 -44.05 -14.12 -33.42
C CYS A 104 -43.24 -13.59 -34.60
N GLY A 105 -42.31 -12.66 -34.39
CA GLY A 105 -41.29 -12.31 -35.38
C GLY A 105 -40.44 -13.57 -35.69
N PRO A 106 -39.74 -13.64 -36.83
CA PRO A 106 -38.95 -14.81 -37.15
C PRO A 106 -38.02 -15.15 -36.00
N ALA A 107 -38.06 -16.43 -35.56
CA ALA A 107 -37.25 -16.92 -34.45
C ALA A 107 -35.77 -16.51 -34.63
N SER A 108 -35.15 -15.99 -33.58
CA SER A 108 -33.75 -15.59 -33.68
C SER A 108 -32.89 -16.82 -33.98
N LEU A 109 -31.99 -16.74 -34.96
CA LEU A 109 -31.01 -17.82 -35.22
C LEU A 109 -30.20 -18.19 -33.94
N CYS A 110 -30.11 -17.28 -32.97
CA CYS A 110 -29.46 -17.53 -31.68
C CYS A 110 -30.31 -18.33 -30.69
N GLU A 111 -31.59 -18.56 -30.97
CA GLU A 111 -32.50 -19.21 -30.03
C GLU A 111 -32.16 -20.69 -29.83
N ALA A 112 -31.71 -21.37 -30.90
CA ALA A 112 -31.20 -22.73 -30.83
C ALA A 112 -29.91 -22.88 -29.97
N TYR A 113 -29.19 -21.78 -29.77
CA TYR A 113 -27.95 -21.72 -28.98
C TYR A 113 -28.15 -20.92 -27.69
N GLY A 114 -29.39 -20.69 -27.29
CA GLY A 114 -29.74 -19.79 -26.19
C GLY A 114 -29.09 -20.18 -24.86
N GLU A 115 -29.13 -21.46 -24.50
CA GLU A 115 -28.54 -21.99 -23.26
C GLU A 115 -27.02 -21.87 -23.27
N LEU A 116 -26.37 -22.17 -24.37
CA LEU A 116 -24.93 -22.07 -24.53
C LEU A 116 -24.48 -20.61 -24.46
N ILE A 117 -25.19 -19.68 -25.10
CA ILE A 117 -24.92 -18.26 -25.03
C ILE A 117 -25.10 -17.76 -23.59
N ALA A 118 -26.13 -18.24 -22.87
CA ALA A 118 -26.36 -17.85 -21.47
C ALA A 118 -25.25 -18.33 -20.57
N GLN A 119 -24.82 -19.57 -20.63
CA GLN A 119 -23.72 -20.14 -19.87
C GLN A 119 -22.40 -19.37 -20.09
N GLU A 120 -22.08 -19.09 -21.36
CA GLU A 120 -20.86 -18.36 -21.72
C GLU A 120 -20.89 -16.89 -21.24
N LEU A 121 -22.08 -16.27 -21.19
CA LEU A 121 -22.27 -14.94 -20.62
C LEU A 121 -22.11 -14.93 -19.09
N GLU A 122 -22.54 -15.98 -18.39
CA GLU A 122 -22.33 -16.16 -16.94
C GLU A 122 -20.86 -16.35 -16.60
N LEU A 123 -20.09 -17.02 -17.46
CA LEU A 123 -18.63 -17.12 -17.37
C LEU A 123 -17.91 -15.78 -17.65
N GLY A 124 -18.67 -14.71 -17.95
CA GLY A 124 -18.12 -13.38 -18.20
C GLY A 124 -17.51 -13.18 -19.59
N ARG A 125 -17.72 -14.10 -20.52
CA ARG A 125 -17.22 -13.99 -21.90
C ARG A 125 -17.94 -12.87 -22.66
N ASN A 126 -17.22 -12.24 -23.56
CA ASN A 126 -17.80 -11.19 -24.40
C ASN A 126 -18.55 -11.79 -25.62
N ALA A 127 -19.50 -11.04 -26.16
CA ALA A 127 -20.31 -11.48 -27.27
C ALA A 127 -19.49 -11.82 -28.55
N MET A 128 -18.30 -11.27 -28.72
CA MET A 128 -17.39 -11.55 -29.82
C MET A 128 -16.79 -12.96 -29.68
N GLY A 129 -16.27 -13.30 -28.51
CA GLY A 129 -15.72 -14.62 -28.23
C GLY A 129 -16.77 -15.71 -28.33
N ILE A 130 -18.01 -15.43 -27.84
CA ILE A 130 -19.14 -16.35 -27.97
C ILE A 130 -19.51 -16.56 -29.44
N TRP A 131 -19.55 -15.49 -30.23
CA TRP A 131 -19.83 -15.59 -31.67
C TRP A 131 -18.78 -16.41 -32.43
N GLN A 132 -17.49 -16.20 -32.14
CA GLN A 132 -16.40 -16.98 -32.75
C GLN A 132 -16.53 -18.47 -32.43
N ASP A 133 -16.75 -18.82 -31.17
CA ASP A 133 -16.95 -20.24 -30.79
C ASP A 133 -18.20 -20.85 -31.42
N LEU A 134 -19.29 -20.11 -31.57
CA LEU A 134 -20.48 -20.57 -32.25
C LEU A 134 -20.22 -20.83 -33.73
N VAL A 135 -19.43 -20.00 -34.41
CA VAL A 135 -19.05 -20.20 -35.82
C VAL A 135 -18.12 -21.40 -35.94
N ASP A 136 -17.05 -21.45 -35.12
CA ASP A 136 -15.99 -22.45 -35.26
C ASP A 136 -16.43 -23.86 -34.83
N ARG A 137 -17.23 -23.96 -33.74
CA ARG A 137 -17.58 -25.24 -33.12
C ARG A 137 -18.97 -25.73 -33.47
N HIS A 138 -19.89 -24.82 -33.79
CA HIS A 138 -21.30 -25.15 -33.99
C HIS A 138 -21.83 -24.74 -35.36
N GLY A 139 -20.97 -24.25 -36.28
CA GLY A 139 -21.35 -23.88 -37.62
C GLY A 139 -22.41 -22.77 -37.70
N PHE A 140 -22.40 -21.84 -36.75
CA PHE A 140 -23.40 -20.77 -36.69
C PHE A 140 -23.27 -19.80 -37.86
N ASN A 141 -24.31 -19.73 -38.68
CA ASN A 141 -24.35 -18.86 -39.88
C ASN A 141 -24.84 -17.43 -39.62
N GLY A 142 -25.11 -17.07 -38.36
CA GLY A 142 -25.55 -15.73 -37.96
C GLY A 142 -24.41 -14.75 -37.78
N GLY A 143 -24.66 -13.48 -38.03
CA GLY A 143 -23.65 -12.44 -37.81
C GLY A 143 -23.47 -12.09 -36.33
N TYR A 144 -22.29 -11.53 -35.97
CA TYR A 144 -21.95 -11.03 -34.64
C TYR A 144 -23.05 -10.18 -34.01
N GLN A 145 -23.71 -9.30 -34.77
CA GLN A 145 -24.78 -8.43 -34.29
C GLN A 145 -26.00 -9.19 -33.76
N SER A 146 -26.24 -10.42 -34.28
CA SER A 146 -27.32 -11.27 -33.78
C SER A 146 -27.02 -11.80 -32.40
N VAL A 147 -25.81 -12.30 -32.17
CA VAL A 147 -25.34 -12.75 -30.83
C VAL A 147 -25.29 -11.59 -29.83
N LEU A 148 -24.81 -10.42 -30.26
CA LEU A 148 -24.77 -9.23 -29.42
C LEU A 148 -26.18 -8.78 -28.98
N ARG A 149 -27.14 -8.75 -29.90
CA ARG A 149 -28.56 -8.40 -29.59
C ARG A 149 -29.19 -9.43 -28.69
N TYR A 150 -28.98 -10.71 -28.98
CA TYR A 150 -29.52 -11.81 -28.19
C TYR A 150 -28.94 -11.82 -26.76
N GLY A 151 -27.63 -11.66 -26.61
CA GLY A 151 -26.98 -11.55 -25.33
C GLY A 151 -27.42 -10.32 -24.50
N ARG A 152 -27.73 -9.18 -25.17
CA ARG A 152 -28.36 -8.04 -24.53
C ARG A 152 -29.76 -8.35 -24.03
N LYS A 153 -30.57 -9.09 -24.80
CA LYS A 153 -31.92 -9.52 -24.41
C LYS A 153 -31.87 -10.43 -23.19
N LEU A 154 -30.95 -11.40 -23.15
CA LEU A 154 -30.75 -12.28 -22.00
C LEU A 154 -30.33 -11.50 -20.74
N ARG A 155 -29.37 -10.57 -20.85
CA ARG A 155 -28.97 -9.71 -19.73
C ARG A 155 -30.07 -8.76 -19.26
N ALA A 156 -30.94 -8.30 -20.15
CA ALA A 156 -32.09 -7.45 -19.78
C ALA A 156 -33.20 -8.23 -19.09
N ALA A 157 -33.27 -9.55 -19.29
CA ALA A 157 -34.21 -10.42 -18.58
C ALA A 157 -33.82 -10.66 -17.11
N THR A 158 -32.52 -10.48 -16.76
CA THR A 158 -32.07 -10.50 -15.37
C THR A 158 -32.30 -9.11 -14.77
N PRO A 159 -33.15 -8.97 -13.74
CA PRO A 159 -33.38 -7.66 -13.13
C PRO A 159 -32.04 -7.10 -12.64
N PRO A 160 -31.72 -5.83 -12.96
CA PRO A 160 -30.47 -5.24 -12.48
C PRO A 160 -30.49 -5.24 -10.96
N GLU A 161 -29.43 -5.78 -10.33
CA GLU A 161 -29.25 -5.69 -8.89
C GLU A 161 -29.37 -4.23 -8.46
N ALA A 162 -30.19 -3.98 -7.45
CA ALA A 162 -30.37 -2.65 -6.88
C ALA A 162 -29.05 -2.18 -6.25
N ARG A 163 -28.26 -1.40 -6.99
CA ARG A 163 -27.01 -0.82 -6.50
C ARG A 163 -27.32 0.36 -5.61
N ALA A 164 -26.93 0.26 -4.35
CA ALA A 164 -27.05 1.37 -3.40
C ALA A 164 -26.21 2.57 -3.88
N ILE A 165 -26.87 3.70 -4.02
CA ILE A 165 -26.24 4.95 -4.44
C ILE A 165 -25.69 5.63 -3.20
N ILE A 166 -24.37 5.62 -3.03
CA ILE A 166 -23.71 6.33 -1.93
C ILE A 166 -23.50 7.79 -2.36
N GLU A 167 -24.34 8.69 -1.84
CA GLU A 167 -24.11 10.12 -1.92
C GLU A 167 -23.15 10.55 -0.84
N THR A 168 -22.18 11.38 -1.21
CA THR A 168 -21.13 11.86 -0.32
C THR A 168 -21.25 13.37 -0.20
N PRO A 169 -21.35 13.92 1.02
CA PRO A 169 -21.31 15.36 1.24
C PRO A 169 -20.01 15.99 0.71
N PRO A 170 -20.03 17.29 0.37
CA PRO A 170 -18.83 18.01 -0.07
C PRO A 170 -17.71 17.95 0.98
N GLY A 171 -16.48 17.70 0.54
CA GLY A 171 -15.28 17.65 1.38
C GLY A 171 -15.20 16.48 2.36
N GLU A 172 -16.15 15.54 2.36
CA GLU A 172 -16.16 14.43 3.32
C GLU A 172 -15.22 13.31 2.91
N GLU A 173 -15.28 12.85 1.65
CA GLU A 173 -14.63 11.62 1.24
C GLU A 173 -13.92 11.75 -0.11
N CYS A 174 -12.72 11.19 -0.20
CA CYS A 174 -12.11 10.84 -1.47
C CYS A 174 -11.81 9.35 -1.54
N GLN A 175 -11.75 8.80 -2.75
CA GLN A 175 -11.42 7.42 -3.03
C GLN A 175 -10.12 7.34 -3.81
N VAL A 176 -9.25 6.39 -3.45
CA VAL A 176 -7.92 6.26 -4.04
C VAL A 176 -7.70 4.85 -4.57
N ASP A 177 -7.10 4.76 -5.76
CA ASP A 177 -6.72 3.50 -6.36
C ASP A 177 -5.48 3.61 -7.26
N TYR A 178 -4.87 2.45 -7.54
CA TYR A 178 -3.89 2.30 -8.60
C TYR A 178 -4.50 1.63 -9.83
N GLY A 179 -4.27 2.24 -10.98
CA GLY A 179 -4.47 1.62 -12.29
C GLY A 179 -3.15 1.32 -12.98
N THR A 180 -3.28 0.72 -14.15
CA THR A 180 -2.18 0.53 -15.09
C THR A 180 -2.02 1.78 -15.94
N GLY A 181 -0.82 2.38 -15.95
CA GLY A 181 -0.48 3.53 -16.76
C GLY A 181 0.09 3.15 -18.14
N PRO A 182 0.50 4.14 -18.95
CA PRO A 182 1.08 3.95 -20.27
C PRO A 182 2.50 3.36 -20.21
N MET A 183 3.02 3.00 -21.37
CA MET A 183 4.42 2.65 -21.53
C MET A 183 5.26 3.94 -21.62
N VAL A 184 6.27 4.04 -20.76
CA VAL A 184 7.17 5.19 -20.68
C VAL A 184 8.60 4.69 -20.71
N ARG A 185 9.49 5.42 -21.40
CA ARG A 185 10.92 5.09 -21.46
C ARG A 185 11.58 5.36 -20.11
N ASP A 186 12.21 4.33 -19.57
CA ASP A 186 12.94 4.42 -18.28
C ASP A 186 14.29 5.11 -18.55
N PRO A 187 14.60 6.24 -17.89
CA PRO A 187 15.81 7.01 -18.13
C PRO A 187 17.10 6.24 -17.75
N VAL A 188 17.01 5.25 -16.85
CA VAL A 188 18.16 4.48 -16.40
C VAL A 188 18.47 3.33 -17.37
N THR A 189 17.42 2.63 -17.84
CA THR A 189 17.60 1.42 -18.67
C THR A 189 17.43 1.68 -20.16
N GLY A 190 16.87 2.83 -20.55
CA GLY A 190 16.52 3.18 -21.93
C GLY A 190 15.35 2.35 -22.51
N LYS A 191 14.79 1.43 -21.74
CA LYS A 191 13.72 0.53 -22.17
C LYS A 191 12.34 1.07 -21.77
N TYR A 192 11.33 0.79 -22.61
CA TYR A 192 9.96 1.13 -22.26
C TYR A 192 9.47 0.24 -21.13
N ARG A 193 8.95 0.85 -20.08
CA ARG A 193 8.36 0.20 -18.93
C ARG A 193 6.95 0.69 -18.69
N ARG A 194 6.10 -0.20 -18.22
CA ARG A 194 4.75 0.13 -17.84
C ARG A 194 4.74 0.91 -16.53
N THR A 195 4.07 2.05 -16.53
CA THR A 195 3.90 2.88 -15.33
C THR A 195 2.68 2.42 -14.52
N ARG A 196 2.59 2.88 -13.28
CA ARG A 196 1.38 2.83 -12.46
C ARG A 196 0.69 4.19 -12.48
N LEU A 197 -0.62 4.15 -12.58
CA LEU A 197 -1.49 5.31 -12.56
C LEU A 197 -2.15 5.40 -11.19
N PHE A 198 -1.74 6.36 -10.39
CA PHE A 198 -2.43 6.73 -9.15
C PHE A 198 -3.61 7.62 -9.49
N VAL A 199 -4.78 7.32 -8.93
CA VAL A 199 -6.00 8.12 -9.12
C VAL A 199 -6.62 8.39 -7.76
N LEU A 200 -6.80 9.68 -7.45
CA LEU A 200 -7.57 10.14 -6.30
C LEU A 200 -8.81 10.85 -6.83
N THR A 201 -9.99 10.41 -6.40
CA THR A 201 -11.28 10.96 -6.87
C THR A 201 -12.11 11.45 -5.69
N LEU A 202 -12.55 12.71 -5.73
CA LEU A 202 -13.47 13.28 -4.74
C LEU A 202 -14.85 12.61 -4.81
N GLY A 203 -15.42 12.34 -3.65
CA GLY A 203 -16.68 11.62 -3.54
C GLY A 203 -17.90 12.39 -4.02
N CYS A 204 -17.90 13.72 -3.89
CA CYS A 204 -19.01 14.59 -4.29
C CYS A 204 -18.88 15.05 -5.74
N SER A 205 -17.89 15.88 -6.07
CA SER A 205 -17.72 16.48 -7.41
C SER A 205 -17.23 15.54 -8.49
N ARG A 206 -16.65 14.39 -8.12
CA ARG A 206 -15.98 13.47 -9.05
C ARG A 206 -14.70 14.04 -9.67
N LYS A 207 -14.22 15.20 -9.19
CA LYS A 207 -12.90 15.71 -9.55
C LYS A 207 -11.85 14.68 -9.19
N SER A 208 -10.98 14.39 -10.11
CA SER A 208 -9.93 13.40 -9.91
C SER A 208 -8.57 14.02 -10.17
N VAL A 209 -7.57 13.57 -9.43
CA VAL A 209 -6.16 13.84 -9.68
C VAL A 209 -5.50 12.53 -10.09
N ARG A 210 -4.72 12.58 -11.16
CA ARG A 210 -4.05 11.40 -11.75
C ARG A 210 -2.55 11.64 -11.82
N LEU A 211 -1.78 10.71 -11.24
CA LEU A 211 -0.32 10.82 -11.18
C LEU A 211 0.32 9.53 -11.67
N LEU A 212 1.42 9.66 -12.40
CA LEU A 212 2.15 8.52 -12.97
C LEU A 212 3.43 8.25 -12.18
N VAL A 213 3.73 6.97 -11.94
CA VAL A 213 4.98 6.53 -11.32
C VAL A 213 5.46 5.23 -11.94
N PHE A 214 6.78 5.01 -11.99
CA PHE A 214 7.33 3.74 -12.47
C PHE A 214 7.16 2.60 -11.47
N ARG A 215 7.31 2.89 -10.18
CA ARG A 215 7.22 1.91 -9.09
C ARG A 215 6.41 2.46 -7.94
N SER A 216 5.67 1.58 -7.30
CA SER A 216 5.00 1.87 -6.05
C SER A 216 5.88 1.46 -4.88
N SER A 217 5.83 2.26 -3.83
CA SER A 217 6.38 1.97 -2.51
C SER A 217 5.52 2.71 -1.48
N THR A 218 5.63 2.38 -0.22
CA THR A 218 4.92 3.12 0.85
C THR A 218 5.21 4.63 0.80
N ARG A 219 6.47 4.99 0.57
CA ARG A 219 6.87 6.38 0.44
C ARG A 219 6.26 7.04 -0.80
N ALA A 220 6.35 6.40 -1.97
CA ALA A 220 5.73 6.90 -3.19
C ALA A 220 4.20 7.04 -3.06
N TRP A 221 3.55 6.08 -2.39
CA TRP A 221 2.12 6.15 -2.10
C TRP A 221 1.76 7.38 -1.27
N ALA A 222 2.50 7.64 -0.21
CA ALA A 222 2.30 8.80 0.65
C ALA A 222 2.60 10.12 -0.06
N GLU A 223 3.69 10.20 -0.84
CA GLU A 223 4.04 11.38 -1.65
C GLU A 223 2.99 11.69 -2.73
N LEU A 224 2.37 10.67 -3.32
CA LEU A 224 1.30 10.83 -4.30
C LEU A 224 0.03 11.41 -3.68
N HIS A 225 -0.30 11.03 -2.44
CA HIS A 225 -1.41 11.65 -1.70
C HIS A 225 -1.13 13.13 -1.41
N GLU A 226 0.05 13.46 -0.93
CA GLU A 226 0.44 14.85 -0.69
C GLU A 226 0.35 15.69 -1.98
N LYS A 227 0.91 15.19 -3.09
CA LYS A 227 0.81 15.87 -4.39
C LYS A 227 -0.64 16.06 -4.84
N ALA A 228 -1.49 15.04 -4.62
CA ALA A 228 -2.90 15.12 -4.96
C ALA A 228 -3.64 16.15 -4.10
N PHE A 229 -3.40 16.18 -2.79
CA PHE A 229 -3.98 17.18 -1.89
C PHE A 229 -3.55 18.61 -2.27
N ARG A 230 -2.28 18.81 -2.61
CA ARG A 230 -1.78 20.11 -3.06
C ARG A 230 -2.41 20.54 -4.39
N ARG A 231 -2.62 19.62 -5.34
CA ARG A 231 -3.32 19.91 -6.61
C ARG A 231 -4.79 20.27 -6.40
N LEU A 232 -5.46 19.65 -5.43
CA LEU A 232 -6.83 19.99 -5.06
C LEU A 232 -6.92 21.29 -4.26
N GLY A 233 -5.83 21.74 -3.65
CA GLY A 233 -5.80 22.89 -2.76
C GLY A 233 -6.42 22.65 -1.39
N GLY A 234 -6.56 21.37 -0.98
CA GLY A 234 -7.12 20.96 0.30
C GLY A 234 -7.25 19.46 0.42
N THR A 235 -7.73 18.99 1.58
CA THR A 235 -7.95 17.57 1.86
C THR A 235 -9.41 17.27 2.17
N THR A 236 -9.83 16.03 1.94
CA THR A 236 -11.08 15.50 2.47
C THR A 236 -10.87 14.96 3.89
N ARG A 237 -11.96 14.80 4.63
CA ARG A 237 -11.90 14.24 6.00
C ARG A 237 -11.59 12.75 6.01
N ILE A 238 -11.97 12.03 4.96
CA ILE A 238 -11.83 10.58 4.84
C ILE A 238 -11.19 10.24 3.50
N VAL A 239 -10.22 9.31 3.55
CA VAL A 239 -9.66 8.62 2.37
C VAL A 239 -10.13 7.17 2.40
N VAL A 240 -10.88 6.76 1.38
CA VAL A 240 -11.25 5.36 1.15
C VAL A 240 -10.20 4.73 0.24
N LEU A 241 -9.58 3.66 0.70
CA LEU A 241 -8.50 2.97 -0.01
C LEU A 241 -8.72 1.46 -0.01
N ASP A 242 -8.13 0.81 -1.00
CA ASP A 242 -8.05 -0.65 -1.04
C ASP A 242 -6.97 -1.18 -0.07
N ASN A 243 -7.01 -2.47 0.18
CA ASN A 243 -6.03 -3.17 1.02
C ASN A 243 -4.68 -3.36 0.31
N LEU A 244 -4.14 -2.29 -0.26
CA LEU A 244 -2.81 -2.28 -0.87
C LEU A 244 -1.73 -2.30 0.22
N ARG A 245 -0.68 -3.11 0.03
CA ARG A 245 0.43 -3.23 0.99
C ARG A 245 1.14 -1.91 1.28
N GLU A 246 1.11 -0.99 0.35
CA GLU A 246 1.67 0.35 0.50
C GLU A 246 0.94 1.18 1.57
N GLY A 247 -0.36 0.97 1.73
CA GLY A 247 -1.18 1.66 2.73
C GLY A 247 -1.55 0.80 3.93
N VAL A 248 -1.76 -0.52 3.73
CA VAL A 248 -2.26 -1.45 4.75
C VAL A 248 -1.28 -2.60 4.91
N LEU A 249 -0.66 -2.74 6.09
CA LEU A 249 0.31 -3.81 6.37
C LEU A 249 -0.36 -5.15 6.62
N LYS A 250 -1.47 -5.15 7.33
CA LYS A 250 -2.25 -6.34 7.63
C LYS A 250 -3.70 -6.07 7.29
N THR A 251 -4.20 -6.88 6.38
CA THR A 251 -5.62 -6.88 6.03
C THR A 251 -6.37 -7.68 7.07
N ASP A 252 -7.13 -7.00 7.90
CA ASP A 252 -8.05 -7.61 8.84
C ASP A 252 -9.44 -7.00 8.61
N ILE A 253 -10.48 -7.85 8.65
CA ILE A 253 -11.86 -7.39 8.45
C ILE A 253 -12.28 -6.45 9.58
N TYR A 254 -11.73 -6.66 10.76
CA TYR A 254 -12.08 -5.91 11.98
C TYR A 254 -11.06 -4.85 12.37
N ASP A 255 -9.77 -5.05 12.03
CA ASP A 255 -8.67 -4.19 12.49
C ASP A 255 -7.50 -4.11 11.50
N PRO A 256 -7.68 -3.44 10.35
CA PRO A 256 -6.61 -3.27 9.38
C PRO A 256 -5.49 -2.38 9.95
N GLN A 257 -4.26 -2.89 9.96
CA GLN A 257 -3.08 -2.13 10.38
C GLN A 257 -2.55 -1.30 9.21
N LEU A 258 -2.61 0.01 9.35
CA LEU A 258 -2.03 0.94 8.39
C LEU A 258 -0.50 0.92 8.47
N ASN A 259 0.14 1.19 7.33
CA ASN A 259 1.57 1.45 7.32
C ASN A 259 1.86 2.70 8.18
N PRO A 260 2.83 2.66 9.12
CA PRO A 260 3.08 3.78 10.04
C PRO A 260 3.37 5.11 9.32
N LEU A 261 4.19 5.08 8.25
CA LEU A 261 4.49 6.29 7.47
C LEU A 261 3.22 6.87 6.83
N TYR A 262 2.40 6.02 6.23
CA TYR A 262 1.16 6.45 5.58
C TYR A 262 0.14 6.98 6.60
N ARG A 263 0.01 6.31 7.75
CA ARG A 263 -0.83 6.77 8.86
C ARG A 263 -0.42 8.16 9.34
N ASP A 264 0.88 8.39 9.54
CA ASP A 264 1.40 9.65 10.03
C ASP A 264 1.24 10.78 9.00
N VAL A 265 1.39 10.47 7.69
CA VAL A 265 1.07 11.41 6.60
C VAL A 265 -0.40 11.81 6.64
N LEU A 266 -1.31 10.84 6.72
CA LEU A 266 -2.75 11.15 6.79
C LEU A 266 -3.09 11.97 8.05
N ALA A 267 -2.51 11.63 9.20
CA ALA A 267 -2.69 12.37 10.44
C ALA A 267 -2.18 13.83 10.32
N HIS A 268 -1.03 14.04 9.67
CA HIS A 268 -0.49 15.37 9.40
C HIS A 268 -1.44 16.23 8.57
N TYR A 269 -2.10 15.63 7.58
CA TYR A 269 -3.10 16.30 6.73
C TYR A 269 -4.53 16.28 7.29
N GLY A 270 -4.73 15.80 8.52
CA GLY A 270 -6.04 15.74 9.17
C GLY A 270 -7.01 14.74 8.55
N VAL A 271 -6.53 13.73 7.83
CA VAL A 271 -7.31 12.77 7.06
C VAL A 271 -7.43 11.44 7.79
N THR A 272 -8.62 10.87 7.82
CA THR A 272 -8.87 9.53 8.38
C THR A 272 -8.89 8.49 7.27
N ALA A 273 -8.06 7.45 7.39
CA ALA A 273 -8.09 6.31 6.47
C ALA A 273 -9.31 5.42 6.73
N LEU A 274 -9.95 5.00 5.67
CA LEU A 274 -11.05 4.03 5.71
C LEU A 274 -10.77 2.93 4.68
N PRO A 275 -10.02 1.87 5.06
CA PRO A 275 -9.80 0.73 4.18
C PRO A 275 -11.11 0.03 3.82
N CYS A 276 -11.26 -0.37 2.56
CA CYS A 276 -12.42 -1.12 2.10
C CYS A 276 -12.45 -2.49 2.77
N LYS A 277 -13.65 -2.97 3.08
CA LYS A 277 -13.83 -4.36 3.51
C LYS A 277 -13.49 -5.30 2.36
N VAL A 278 -12.92 -6.44 2.67
CA VAL A 278 -12.68 -7.49 1.68
C VAL A 278 -14.04 -7.90 1.09
N ARG A 279 -14.15 -7.87 -0.25
CA ARG A 279 -15.37 -8.18 -1.01
C ARG A 279 -16.54 -7.18 -0.85
N ASP A 280 -16.26 -5.89 -0.60
CA ASP A 280 -17.27 -4.82 -0.68
C ASP A 280 -16.99 -3.93 -1.91
N PRO A 281 -17.41 -4.35 -3.13
CA PRO A 281 -17.11 -3.63 -4.37
C PRO A 281 -17.87 -2.31 -4.49
N ASP A 282 -19.01 -2.16 -3.82
CA ASP A 282 -19.89 -1.00 -4.02
C ASP A 282 -19.31 0.31 -3.49
N ARG A 283 -18.43 0.24 -2.51
CA ARG A 283 -17.87 1.41 -1.86
C ARG A 283 -16.79 2.13 -2.69
N LYS A 284 -16.17 1.46 -3.66
CA LYS A 284 -15.04 1.97 -4.44
C LYS A 284 -15.37 2.33 -5.89
N GLY A 285 -16.60 2.13 -6.33
CA GLY A 285 -17.02 2.31 -7.72
C GLY A 285 -16.74 3.69 -8.34
N LYS A 286 -16.52 4.73 -7.51
CA LYS A 286 -16.22 6.09 -7.99
C LYS A 286 -14.81 6.20 -8.57
N VAL A 287 -13.80 5.68 -7.87
CA VAL A 287 -12.41 5.72 -8.34
C VAL A 287 -12.15 4.70 -9.44
N GLU A 288 -12.76 3.52 -9.36
CA GLU A 288 -12.66 2.50 -10.42
C GLU A 288 -13.14 3.04 -11.78
N SER A 289 -14.26 3.76 -11.77
CA SER A 289 -14.74 4.49 -12.96
C SER A 289 -13.72 5.54 -13.43
N GLY A 290 -13.06 6.26 -12.52
CA GLY A 290 -12.01 7.24 -12.83
C GLY A 290 -10.76 6.61 -13.46
N VAL A 291 -10.32 5.48 -12.92
CA VAL A 291 -9.20 4.67 -13.44
C VAL A 291 -9.53 4.16 -14.84
N ALA A 292 -10.69 3.51 -14.99
CA ALA A 292 -11.12 2.96 -16.28
C ALA A 292 -11.26 4.04 -17.37
N HIS A 293 -11.76 5.22 -17.01
CA HIS A 293 -11.86 6.35 -17.92
C HIS A 293 -10.49 6.84 -18.41
N ALA A 294 -9.51 6.98 -17.50
CA ALA A 294 -8.16 7.38 -17.86
C ALA A 294 -7.46 6.34 -18.74
N GLN A 295 -7.59 5.07 -18.42
CA GLN A 295 -6.97 3.99 -19.18
C GLN A 295 -7.56 3.82 -20.59
N LYS A 296 -8.88 3.99 -20.75
CA LYS A 296 -9.58 3.75 -22.01
C LYS A 296 -9.51 4.96 -22.96
N THR A 297 -9.42 6.16 -22.42
CA THR A 297 -9.54 7.40 -23.23
C THR A 297 -8.18 8.04 -23.49
N PRO A 298 -7.47 8.68 -22.52
CA PRO A 298 -6.22 9.39 -22.86
C PRO A 298 -5.02 8.46 -23.02
N LEU A 299 -4.95 7.35 -22.26
CA LEU A 299 -3.72 6.57 -22.14
C LEU A 299 -3.69 5.32 -23.03
N LYS A 300 -4.82 4.95 -23.65
CA LYS A 300 -4.90 3.73 -24.47
C LYS A 300 -3.99 3.82 -25.69
N GLY A 301 -3.06 2.89 -25.81
CA GLY A 301 -2.15 2.79 -26.96
C GLY A 301 -1.04 3.87 -27.00
N LYS A 302 -0.97 4.76 -26.00
CA LYS A 302 0.06 5.80 -25.93
C LYS A 302 1.38 5.28 -25.36
N ARG A 303 2.48 5.85 -25.87
CA ARG A 303 3.86 5.66 -25.39
C ARG A 303 4.51 7.03 -25.28
N PHE A 304 5.37 7.20 -24.28
CA PHE A 304 6.02 8.46 -24.00
C PHE A 304 7.52 8.28 -23.76
N GLU A 305 8.32 9.27 -24.12
CA GLU A 305 9.77 9.23 -23.98
C GLU A 305 10.23 9.54 -22.54
N SER A 306 9.42 10.27 -21.77
CA SER A 306 9.71 10.56 -20.37
C SER A 306 8.45 10.49 -19.49
N LEU A 307 8.65 10.37 -18.18
CA LEU A 307 7.56 10.38 -17.21
C LEU A 307 6.92 11.77 -17.11
N GLU A 308 7.73 12.80 -17.25
CA GLU A 308 7.34 14.21 -17.24
C GLU A 308 6.44 14.52 -18.44
N GLU A 309 6.80 14.06 -19.64
CA GLU A 309 5.98 14.19 -20.84
C GLU A 309 4.63 13.51 -20.68
N ALA A 310 4.64 12.27 -20.18
CA ALA A 310 3.43 11.49 -19.92
C ALA A 310 2.51 12.19 -18.90
N GLN A 311 3.10 12.77 -17.84
CA GLN A 311 2.35 13.49 -16.82
C GLN A 311 1.79 14.81 -17.38
N ALA A 312 2.57 15.58 -18.11
CA ALA A 312 2.13 16.82 -18.74
C ALA A 312 0.96 16.58 -19.72
N TYR A 313 1.05 15.51 -20.52
CA TYR A 313 -0.05 15.09 -21.38
C TYR A 313 -1.32 14.77 -20.59
N LEU A 314 -1.18 14.04 -19.48
CA LEU A 314 -2.30 13.66 -18.63
C LEU A 314 -2.92 14.86 -17.90
N ASP A 315 -2.09 15.79 -17.43
CA ASP A 315 -2.52 17.04 -16.79
C ASP A 315 -3.31 17.91 -17.77
N HIS A 316 -2.79 18.10 -18.99
CA HIS A 316 -3.50 18.80 -20.05
C HIS A 316 -4.86 18.15 -20.37
N TRP A 317 -4.89 16.82 -20.44
CA TRP A 317 -6.15 16.10 -20.67
C TRP A 317 -7.13 16.25 -19.49
N GLU A 318 -6.65 16.30 -18.25
CA GLU A 318 -7.51 16.55 -17.07
C GLU A 318 -8.20 17.89 -17.18
N GLU A 319 -7.46 18.94 -17.46
CA GLU A 319 -7.97 20.31 -17.53
C GLU A 319 -8.96 20.50 -18.69
N HIS A 320 -8.61 20.01 -19.88
CA HIS A 320 -9.38 20.30 -21.08
C HIS A 320 -10.55 19.35 -21.33
N TRP A 321 -10.45 18.10 -20.86
CA TRP A 321 -11.44 17.08 -21.17
C TRP A 321 -12.13 16.48 -19.94
N ALA A 322 -11.38 16.11 -18.90
CA ALA A 322 -11.96 15.44 -17.76
C ALA A 322 -12.79 16.37 -16.87
N ASP A 323 -12.31 17.60 -16.67
CA ASP A 323 -12.95 18.60 -15.82
C ASP A 323 -14.12 19.29 -16.52
N THR A 324 -14.02 19.50 -17.82
CA THR A 324 -15.05 20.15 -18.64
C THR A 324 -16.21 19.24 -18.98
N ARG A 325 -16.02 17.91 -18.88
CA ARG A 325 -17.07 16.95 -19.21
C ARG A 325 -18.30 17.08 -18.31
N ILE A 326 -19.47 16.80 -18.88
CA ILE A 326 -20.71 16.60 -18.12
C ILE A 326 -20.69 15.18 -17.54
N HIS A 327 -20.81 15.07 -16.24
CA HIS A 327 -20.87 13.77 -15.57
C HIS A 327 -22.21 13.09 -15.88
N GLY A 328 -22.14 11.87 -16.42
CA GLY A 328 -23.29 11.17 -16.99
C GLY A 328 -24.49 11.01 -16.05
N ARG A 329 -24.24 10.88 -14.74
CA ARG A 329 -25.28 10.67 -13.72
C ARG A 329 -25.81 11.99 -13.15
N THR A 330 -24.91 12.89 -12.74
CA THR A 330 -25.31 14.18 -12.13
C THR A 330 -25.80 15.18 -13.15
N LYS A 331 -25.53 14.95 -14.45
CA LYS A 331 -25.82 15.88 -15.55
C LYS A 331 -25.22 17.27 -15.35
N ARG A 332 -24.15 17.36 -14.57
CA ARG A 332 -23.44 18.59 -14.24
C ARG A 332 -21.97 18.49 -14.64
N GLN A 333 -21.35 19.62 -14.91
CA GLN A 333 -19.93 19.71 -15.25
C GLN A 333 -19.07 19.43 -14.01
N VAL A 334 -18.00 18.63 -14.17
CA VAL A 334 -17.11 18.25 -13.05
C VAL A 334 -16.43 19.47 -12.43
N ALA A 335 -15.94 20.40 -13.25
CA ALA A 335 -15.31 21.63 -12.76
C ALA A 335 -16.27 22.50 -11.95
N ALA A 336 -17.53 22.65 -12.39
CA ALA A 336 -18.54 23.41 -11.66
C ALA A 336 -18.86 22.76 -10.31
N MET A 337 -19.03 21.44 -10.28
CA MET A 337 -19.25 20.71 -9.02
C MET A 337 -18.02 20.82 -8.09
N PHE A 338 -16.82 20.83 -8.63
CA PHE A 338 -15.62 21.00 -7.83
C PHE A 338 -15.49 22.41 -7.25
N ALA A 339 -15.86 23.44 -8.00
CA ALA A 339 -15.88 24.81 -7.49
C ALA A 339 -16.79 24.95 -6.26
N GLU A 340 -17.94 24.24 -6.25
CA GLU A 340 -18.83 24.18 -5.09
C GLU A 340 -18.28 23.35 -3.93
N GLU A 341 -17.53 22.26 -4.21
CA GLU A 341 -16.95 21.39 -3.19
C GLU A 341 -15.68 21.99 -2.56
N LYS A 342 -14.88 22.73 -3.33
CA LYS A 342 -13.58 23.24 -2.91
C LYS A 342 -13.58 24.00 -1.57
N PRO A 343 -14.57 24.87 -1.24
CA PRO A 343 -14.61 25.55 0.06
C PRO A 343 -14.80 24.64 1.26
N PHE A 344 -15.27 23.40 1.06
CA PHE A 344 -15.49 22.42 2.12
C PHE A 344 -14.28 21.51 2.36
N LEU A 345 -13.25 21.60 1.52
CA LEU A 345 -12.00 20.90 1.75
C LEU A 345 -11.29 21.48 2.96
N GLN A 346 -10.61 20.61 3.73
CA GLN A 346 -9.79 21.06 4.85
C GLN A 346 -8.54 21.79 4.32
N PRO A 347 -8.11 22.86 4.99
CA PRO A 347 -6.91 23.59 4.60
C PRO A 347 -5.67 22.71 4.73
N LEU A 348 -4.70 22.93 3.86
CA LEU A 348 -3.40 22.25 3.92
C LEU A 348 -2.55 22.82 5.06
N PRO A 349 -1.78 21.98 5.76
CA PRO A 349 -0.74 22.46 6.67
C PRO A 349 0.28 23.34 5.95
N LEU A 350 0.81 24.35 6.63
CA LEU A 350 1.84 25.24 6.08
C LEU A 350 3.13 24.48 5.75
N GLU A 351 3.53 23.58 6.66
CA GLU A 351 4.72 22.76 6.47
C GLU A 351 4.37 21.47 5.72
N PRO A 352 5.21 21.05 4.75
CA PRO A 352 5.09 19.72 4.14
C PRO A 352 5.42 18.63 5.15
N PHE A 353 4.89 17.43 4.92
CA PHE A 353 5.22 16.29 5.75
C PHE A 353 6.70 15.90 5.58
N ARG A 354 7.39 15.64 6.68
CA ARG A 354 8.76 15.14 6.68
C ARG A 354 8.77 13.63 6.56
N TYR A 355 9.13 13.14 5.39
CA TYR A 355 9.20 11.71 5.13
C TYR A 355 10.37 11.07 5.87
N TYR A 356 10.09 9.93 6.48
CA TYR A 356 11.08 9.13 7.21
C TYR A 356 11.03 7.67 6.75
N GLN A 357 12.11 6.95 7.01
CA GLN A 357 12.15 5.50 6.95
C GLN A 357 11.81 4.94 8.34
N HIS A 358 11.21 3.75 8.38
CA HIS A 358 10.89 3.11 9.64
C HIS A 358 11.28 1.64 9.64
N GLY A 359 11.50 1.09 10.81
CA GLY A 359 11.79 -0.32 10.99
C GLY A 359 11.88 -0.70 12.45
N LYS A 360 11.75 -1.99 12.74
CA LYS A 360 11.95 -2.53 14.08
C LYS A 360 13.42 -2.88 14.30
N ARG A 361 13.97 -2.51 15.43
CA ARG A 361 15.35 -2.81 15.82
C ARG A 361 15.40 -3.31 17.26
N THR A 362 16.29 -4.25 17.52
CA THR A 362 16.56 -4.68 18.90
C THR A 362 17.64 -3.78 19.48
N VAL A 363 17.43 -3.31 20.70
CA VAL A 363 18.46 -2.61 21.47
C VAL A 363 19.53 -3.62 21.85
N HIS A 364 20.74 -3.38 21.37
CA HIS A 364 21.86 -4.27 21.58
C HIS A 364 22.41 -4.18 23.02
N ILE A 365 23.35 -5.08 23.38
CA ILE A 365 23.95 -5.15 24.71
C ILE A 365 24.70 -3.89 25.11
N ASP A 366 25.17 -3.10 24.15
CA ASP A 366 25.80 -1.79 24.33
C ASP A 366 24.79 -0.65 24.59
N GLY A 367 23.51 -0.98 24.78
CA GLY A 367 22.44 -0.01 24.95
C GLY A 367 22.06 0.75 23.68
N CYS A 368 22.60 0.40 22.51
CA CYS A 368 22.39 1.14 21.27
C CYS A 368 21.56 0.35 20.24
N VAL A 369 20.89 1.12 19.40
CA VAL A 369 20.22 0.66 18.19
C VAL A 369 21.07 1.03 16.98
N GLU A 370 21.18 0.15 16.00
CA GLU A 370 21.90 0.41 14.75
C GLU A 370 20.97 0.89 13.66
N VAL A 371 21.29 2.05 13.07
CA VAL A 371 20.61 2.62 11.89
C VAL A 371 21.68 3.13 10.94
N ASP A 372 21.66 2.67 9.68
CA ASP A 372 22.61 3.05 8.63
C ASP A 372 24.08 2.93 9.04
N ALA A 373 24.39 1.88 9.84
CA ALA A 373 25.71 1.63 10.42
C ALA A 373 26.22 2.73 11.38
N ALA A 374 25.32 3.54 11.95
CA ALA A 374 25.57 4.39 13.09
C ALA A 374 24.77 3.88 14.32
N TYR A 375 25.15 4.27 15.52
CA TYR A 375 24.66 3.69 16.77
C TYR A 375 24.05 4.75 17.67
N TYR A 376 22.81 4.52 18.12
CA TYR A 376 21.98 5.47 18.84
C TYR A 376 21.54 4.88 20.17
N GLY A 377 21.84 5.56 21.26
CA GLY A 377 21.52 5.11 22.61
C GLY A 377 20.02 5.06 22.87
N ALA A 378 19.58 3.96 23.45
CA ALA A 378 18.24 3.82 24.01
C ALA A 378 18.26 4.10 25.52
N PRO A 379 17.13 4.47 26.14
CA PRO A 379 17.07 4.68 27.58
C PRO A 379 17.37 3.38 28.35
N PRO A 380 17.82 3.48 29.61
CA PRO A 380 18.03 2.34 30.47
C PRO A 380 16.82 1.41 30.57
N GLY A 381 17.05 0.11 30.66
CA GLY A 381 15.99 -0.90 30.74
C GLY A 381 15.45 -1.41 29.40
N TRP A 382 15.96 -0.92 28.27
CA TRP A 382 15.55 -1.37 26.93
C TRP A 382 16.49 -2.38 26.28
N ILE A 383 17.63 -2.72 26.89
CA ILE A 383 18.56 -3.72 26.36
C ILE A 383 17.84 -5.05 26.09
N GLY A 384 18.03 -5.62 24.89
CA GLY A 384 17.39 -6.84 24.44
C GLY A 384 15.93 -6.71 23.99
N ARG A 385 15.32 -5.53 24.15
CA ARG A 385 13.94 -5.27 23.70
C ARG A 385 13.90 -4.70 22.28
N LEU A 386 12.79 -4.96 21.59
CA LEU A 386 12.49 -4.34 20.31
C LEU A 386 12.00 -2.90 20.53
N VAL A 387 12.42 -2.01 19.65
CA VAL A 387 11.94 -0.62 19.55
C VAL A 387 11.54 -0.36 18.10
N ASP A 388 10.55 0.48 17.90
CA ASP A 388 10.26 1.04 16.58
C ASP A 388 11.19 2.24 16.36
N VAL A 389 11.80 2.28 15.18
CA VAL A 389 12.74 3.32 14.81
C VAL A 389 12.25 4.05 13.57
N GLN A 390 12.21 5.36 13.66
CA GLN A 390 11.96 6.26 12.55
C GLN A 390 13.23 7.09 12.32
N TRP A 391 13.65 7.20 11.04
CA TRP A 391 14.82 8.02 10.72
C TRP A 391 14.66 8.72 9.37
N ASP A 392 15.16 9.93 9.33
CA ASP A 392 15.28 10.76 8.15
C ASP A 392 16.73 11.24 7.98
N SER A 393 16.98 12.23 7.11
CA SER A 393 18.32 12.81 6.91
C SER A 393 18.85 13.61 8.11
N MET A 394 18.00 13.96 9.09
CA MET A 394 18.37 14.80 10.24
C MET A 394 18.25 14.07 11.57
N TYR A 395 17.21 13.26 11.75
CA TYR A 395 16.85 12.69 13.05
C TYR A 395 16.69 11.18 13.00
N VAL A 396 17.00 10.55 14.12
CA VAL A 396 16.68 9.15 14.44
C VAL A 396 15.86 9.16 15.73
N ARG A 397 14.63 8.64 15.66
CA ARG A 397 13.68 8.57 16.77
C ARG A 397 13.45 7.11 17.15
N LEU A 398 13.62 6.83 18.45
CA LEU A 398 13.31 5.53 19.03
C LEU A 398 11.95 5.63 19.71
N LEU A 399 11.05 4.72 19.38
CA LEU A 399 9.67 4.73 19.86
C LEU A 399 9.37 3.41 20.57
N ASP A 400 8.53 3.47 21.59
CA ASP A 400 7.98 2.27 22.24
C ASP A 400 7.01 1.57 21.26
N PRO A 401 7.25 0.31 20.87
CA PRO A 401 6.42 -0.39 19.92
C PRO A 401 4.98 -0.66 20.39
N ARG A 402 4.70 -0.56 21.70
CA ARG A 402 3.36 -0.76 22.24
C ARG A 402 2.56 0.52 22.33
N THR A 403 3.19 1.62 22.75
CA THR A 403 2.51 2.89 22.98
C THR A 403 2.71 3.90 21.86
N GLY A 404 3.74 3.73 21.01
CA GLY A 404 4.18 4.71 20.03
C GLY A 404 4.82 5.97 20.65
N MET A 405 5.07 5.97 21.95
CA MET A 405 5.68 7.11 22.64
C MET A 405 7.15 7.26 22.25
N LEU A 406 7.59 8.50 22.10
CA LEU A 406 8.99 8.83 21.85
C LEU A 406 9.84 8.50 23.07
N LEU A 407 10.78 7.56 22.91
CA LEU A 407 11.76 7.19 23.92
C LEU A 407 12.98 8.09 23.85
N ARG A 408 13.55 8.25 22.65
CA ARG A 408 14.73 9.10 22.39
C ARG A 408 14.67 9.66 20.98
N GLU A 409 15.20 10.87 20.84
CA GLU A 409 15.48 11.51 19.56
C GLU A 409 16.97 11.87 19.50
N HIS A 410 17.61 11.55 18.40
CA HIS A 410 19.02 11.82 18.15
C HIS A 410 19.21 12.49 16.80
N LEU A 411 20.21 13.36 16.67
CA LEU A 411 20.68 13.83 15.37
C LEU A 411 21.38 12.69 14.64
N GLN A 412 21.10 12.54 13.33
CA GLN A 412 21.72 11.52 12.51
C GLN A 412 23.25 11.64 12.53
N GLN A 413 23.92 10.51 12.58
CA GLN A 413 25.38 10.42 12.68
C GLN A 413 25.97 9.75 11.43
N LYS A 414 27.26 10.05 11.17
CA LYS A 414 28.05 9.33 10.16
C LYS A 414 28.27 7.89 10.59
N ARG A 415 28.44 7.01 9.59
CA ARG A 415 28.71 5.58 9.81
C ARG A 415 29.83 5.33 10.82
N GLY A 416 29.60 4.38 11.72
CA GLY A 416 30.55 3.99 12.77
C GLY A 416 30.58 4.92 13.99
N ARG A 417 29.80 6.00 14.01
CA ARG A 417 29.69 6.88 15.16
C ARG A 417 28.59 6.44 16.13
N HIS A 418 28.82 6.74 17.40
CA HIS A 418 27.85 6.53 18.47
C HIS A 418 27.27 7.86 18.93
N ARG A 419 25.96 7.89 19.14
CA ARG A 419 25.27 9.03 19.76
C ARG A 419 24.48 8.50 20.94
N VAL A 420 25.02 8.66 22.13
CA VAL A 420 24.41 8.26 23.40
C VAL A 420 24.28 9.50 24.26
N ARG A 421 23.14 9.70 24.90
CA ARG A 421 22.96 10.81 25.83
C ARG A 421 23.74 10.50 27.11
N PRO A 422 24.32 11.52 27.81
CA PRO A 422 25.04 11.31 29.07
C PRO A 422 24.20 10.58 30.13
N GLU A 423 22.91 10.88 30.19
CA GLU A 423 21.95 10.28 31.11
C GLU A 423 21.66 8.78 30.85
N ASP A 424 21.89 8.31 29.62
CA ASP A 424 21.70 6.93 29.22
C ASP A 424 22.98 6.09 29.39
N GLN A 425 24.11 6.73 29.70
CA GLN A 425 25.37 6.03 29.95
C GLN A 425 25.34 5.37 31.33
N PRO A 426 25.78 4.12 31.44
CA PRO A 426 25.84 3.47 32.73
C PRO A 426 26.89 4.12 33.60
N ARG A 427 26.54 4.44 34.85
CA ARG A 427 27.47 5.05 35.85
C ARG A 427 28.56 4.07 36.32
N ARG A 428 28.33 2.75 36.19
CA ARG A 428 29.27 1.67 36.51
C ARG A 428 29.30 0.67 35.34
N THR A 429 30.43 0.00 35.19
CA THR A 429 30.54 -1.06 34.15
C THR A 429 29.47 -2.12 34.39
N PRO A 430 28.59 -2.39 33.42
CA PRO A 430 27.51 -3.35 33.57
C PRO A 430 28.03 -4.78 33.78
N PRO A 431 27.33 -5.62 34.57
CA PRO A 431 27.77 -7.01 34.82
C PRO A 431 27.98 -7.86 33.56
N HIS A 432 27.23 -7.56 32.50
CA HIS A 432 27.40 -8.27 31.23
C HIS A 432 28.73 -7.90 30.52
N THR A 433 29.19 -6.65 30.63
CA THR A 433 30.47 -6.18 30.12
C THR A 433 31.62 -6.88 30.85
N VAL A 434 31.54 -6.92 32.20
CA VAL A 434 32.53 -7.64 33.03
C VAL A 434 32.61 -9.10 32.63
N ARG A 435 31.48 -9.78 32.40
CA ARG A 435 31.45 -11.18 31.96
C ARG A 435 32.05 -11.37 30.56
N LEU A 436 31.83 -10.43 29.64
CA LEU A 436 32.42 -10.50 28.29
C LEU A 436 33.94 -10.37 28.35
N ILE A 437 34.46 -9.43 29.13
CA ILE A 437 35.90 -9.23 29.33
C ILE A 437 36.51 -10.45 30.01
N ALA A 438 35.89 -10.96 31.08
CA ALA A 438 36.34 -12.20 31.72
C ALA A 438 36.39 -13.40 30.76
N ARG A 439 35.41 -13.49 29.84
CA ARG A 439 35.40 -14.53 28.80
C ARG A 439 36.56 -14.33 27.79
N ALA A 440 36.92 -13.07 27.49
CA ALA A 440 38.04 -12.79 26.62
C ALA A 440 39.37 -13.20 27.27
N HIS A 441 39.59 -12.91 28.55
CA HIS A 441 40.75 -13.38 29.32
C HIS A 441 40.84 -14.91 29.41
N LYS A 442 39.68 -15.59 29.57
CA LYS A 442 39.63 -17.05 29.57
C LYS A 442 39.97 -17.66 28.22
N ALA A 443 39.73 -16.94 27.11
CA ALA A 443 40.07 -17.39 25.75
C ALA A 443 41.58 -17.24 25.43
N GLY A 444 42.26 -16.26 26.03
CA GLY A 444 43.69 -16.02 25.89
C GLY A 444 44.14 -14.70 26.56
N ALA A 445 45.38 -14.64 26.99
CA ALA A 445 45.94 -13.47 27.67
C ALA A 445 45.98 -12.23 26.77
N SER A 446 46.48 -12.37 25.54
CA SER A 446 46.55 -11.27 24.58
C SER A 446 45.17 -10.89 24.06
N ILE A 447 44.26 -11.85 23.91
CA ILE A 447 42.84 -11.60 23.58
C ILE A 447 42.19 -10.74 24.66
N GLY A 448 42.41 -11.09 25.94
CA GLY A 448 41.92 -10.31 27.10
C GLY A 448 42.48 -8.89 27.08
N ALA A 449 43.80 -8.74 26.95
CA ALA A 449 44.49 -7.44 26.92
C ALA A 449 44.00 -6.52 25.77
N VAL A 450 43.79 -7.07 24.58
CA VAL A 450 43.18 -6.30 23.46
C VAL A 450 41.77 -5.86 23.79
N CYS A 451 40.95 -6.73 24.39
CA CYS A 451 39.58 -6.41 24.81
C CYS A 451 39.56 -5.34 25.91
N ASP A 452 40.48 -5.40 26.89
CA ASP A 452 40.65 -4.37 27.92
C ASP A 452 41.04 -3.02 27.30
N ALA A 453 42.01 -3.01 26.39
CA ALA A 453 42.43 -1.79 25.68
C ALA A 453 41.29 -1.16 24.88
N ILE A 454 40.46 -1.98 24.23
CA ILE A 454 39.26 -1.51 23.52
C ILE A 454 38.27 -0.91 24.51
N HIS A 455 37.98 -1.60 25.61
CA HIS A 455 37.03 -1.11 26.61
C HIS A 455 37.53 0.16 27.31
N HIS A 456 38.81 0.21 27.70
CA HIS A 456 39.40 1.40 28.33
C HIS A 456 39.32 2.64 27.42
N ARG A 457 39.53 2.48 26.11
CA ARG A 457 39.49 3.57 25.13
C ARG A 457 38.07 4.03 24.77
N GLN A 458 37.11 3.12 24.73
CA GLN A 458 35.79 3.35 24.12
C GLN A 458 34.61 3.11 25.07
N GLY A 459 34.85 2.60 26.25
CA GLY A 459 33.79 2.23 27.19
C GLY A 459 32.80 1.23 26.59
N GLU A 460 31.54 1.40 26.93
CA GLU A 460 30.46 0.52 26.42
C GLU A 460 30.30 0.56 24.88
N ALA A 461 30.68 1.65 24.21
CA ALA A 461 30.70 1.73 22.75
C ALA A 461 31.68 0.74 22.10
N GLY A 462 32.68 0.26 22.87
CA GLY A 462 33.64 -0.77 22.44
C GLY A 462 33.08 -2.20 22.45
N LEU A 463 31.94 -2.47 23.11
CA LEU A 463 31.40 -3.82 23.31
C LEU A 463 31.20 -4.59 22.00
N ARG A 464 30.69 -3.95 20.95
CA ARG A 464 30.53 -4.60 19.64
C ARG A 464 31.85 -5.08 19.07
N ARG A 465 32.96 -4.35 19.30
CA ARG A 465 34.29 -4.74 18.85
C ARG A 465 34.84 -5.89 19.69
N ILE A 466 34.63 -5.86 21.01
CA ILE A 466 34.97 -6.98 21.90
C ILE A 466 34.22 -8.24 21.50
N MET A 467 32.91 -8.15 21.24
CA MET A 467 32.14 -9.27 20.73
C MET A 467 32.65 -9.75 19.37
N GLY A 468 33.09 -8.81 18.52
CA GLY A 468 33.73 -9.11 17.25
C GLY A 468 35.03 -9.94 17.44
N VAL A 469 35.89 -9.56 18.37
CA VAL A 469 37.11 -10.33 18.71
C VAL A 469 36.74 -11.73 19.21
N LEU A 470 35.76 -11.84 20.11
CA LEU A 470 35.29 -13.15 20.58
C LEU A 470 34.63 -14.01 19.46
N ALA A 471 34.01 -13.37 18.48
CA ALA A 471 33.51 -14.07 17.30
C ALA A 471 34.66 -14.58 16.40
N LEU A 472 35.78 -13.83 16.29
CA LEU A 472 36.99 -14.31 15.60
C LEU A 472 37.58 -15.54 16.31
N VAL A 473 37.63 -15.53 17.64
CA VAL A 473 38.02 -16.71 18.44
C VAL A 473 37.18 -17.94 18.06
N LYS A 474 35.87 -17.77 17.94
CA LYS A 474 34.97 -18.86 17.55
C LYS A 474 35.23 -19.32 16.10
N LYS A 475 35.58 -18.40 15.19
CA LYS A 475 35.79 -18.69 13.76
C LYS A 475 37.14 -19.27 13.43
N TYR A 476 38.21 -18.73 14.00
CA TYR A 476 39.61 -19.05 13.66
C TYR A 476 40.31 -19.86 14.76
N GLY A 477 39.69 -20.06 15.90
CA GLY A 477 40.26 -20.75 17.07
C GLY A 477 41.04 -19.81 18.01
N CYS A 478 41.26 -20.27 19.25
CA CYS A 478 41.97 -19.49 20.27
C CYS A 478 43.42 -19.18 19.89
N ALA A 479 44.17 -20.18 19.44
CA ALA A 479 45.61 -20.00 19.14
C ALA A 479 45.89 -18.98 18.03
N ALA A 480 45.17 -19.05 16.91
CA ALA A 480 45.33 -18.11 15.81
C ALA A 480 44.95 -16.68 16.21
N THR A 481 43.84 -16.55 16.99
CA THR A 481 43.36 -15.23 17.45
C THR A 481 44.30 -14.67 18.52
N GLU A 482 44.86 -15.50 19.40
CA GLU A 482 45.85 -15.10 20.40
C GLU A 482 47.09 -14.53 19.73
N ASN A 483 47.65 -15.19 18.72
CA ASN A 483 48.82 -14.70 17.95
C ASN A 483 48.50 -13.38 17.24
N ALA A 484 47.29 -13.24 16.65
CA ALA A 484 46.85 -12.00 16.02
C ALA A 484 46.70 -10.85 17.01
N CYS A 485 46.21 -11.16 18.24
CA CYS A 485 46.07 -10.18 19.31
C CYS A 485 47.43 -9.79 19.90
N ALA A 486 48.38 -10.74 20.05
CA ALA A 486 49.76 -10.46 20.48
C ALA A 486 50.43 -9.50 19.48
N ALA A 487 50.37 -9.78 18.18
CA ALA A 487 50.91 -8.88 17.13
C ALA A 487 50.24 -7.48 17.17
N ALA A 488 48.93 -7.41 17.50
CA ALA A 488 48.23 -6.14 17.63
C ALA A 488 48.73 -5.31 18.83
N LEU A 489 49.06 -5.97 19.94
CA LEU A 489 49.63 -5.32 21.12
C LEU A 489 51.06 -4.86 20.90
N GLU A 490 51.89 -5.68 20.27
CA GLU A 490 53.29 -5.33 19.92
C GLU A 490 53.37 -4.10 19.02
N LEU A 491 52.45 -3.97 18.08
CA LEU A 491 52.35 -2.81 17.19
C LEU A 491 51.58 -1.62 17.80
N GLY A 492 51.10 -1.74 19.02
CA GLY A 492 50.28 -0.70 19.67
C GLY A 492 48.91 -0.44 19.05
N VAL A 493 48.46 -1.32 18.16
CA VAL A 493 47.20 -1.20 17.42
C VAL A 493 46.15 -2.19 17.95
N ALA A 494 45.73 -2.02 19.20
CA ALA A 494 44.72 -2.85 19.82
C ALA A 494 43.31 -2.52 19.23
N GLU A 495 43.07 -2.96 17.98
CA GLU A 495 41.80 -2.73 17.27
C GLU A 495 41.24 -4.01 16.64
N TYR A 496 39.92 -4.21 16.71
CA TYR A 496 39.23 -5.32 16.06
C TYR A 496 39.54 -5.44 14.56
N ARG A 497 39.64 -4.29 13.86
CA ARG A 497 39.93 -4.29 12.41
C ARG A 497 41.32 -4.84 12.08
N PHE A 498 42.29 -4.56 12.93
CA PHE A 498 43.63 -5.10 12.75
C PHE A 498 43.65 -6.61 12.96
N VAL A 499 43.09 -7.09 14.08
CA VAL A 499 43.02 -8.52 14.40
C VAL A 499 42.29 -9.29 13.31
N ARG A 500 41.18 -8.78 12.82
CA ARG A 500 40.43 -9.37 11.72
C ARG A 500 41.25 -9.46 10.43
N ARG A 501 41.89 -8.37 10.02
CA ARG A 501 42.70 -8.35 8.78
C ARG A 501 43.92 -9.25 8.89
N TYR A 502 44.52 -9.33 10.06
CA TYR A 502 45.65 -10.21 10.30
C TYR A 502 45.24 -11.69 10.08
N LEU A 503 44.13 -12.11 10.66
CA LEU A 503 43.57 -13.45 10.51
C LEU A 503 43.11 -13.75 9.07
N GLU A 504 42.53 -12.78 8.37
CA GLU A 504 42.11 -12.94 6.98
C GLU A 504 43.28 -13.06 6.00
N ARG A 505 44.47 -12.50 6.34
CA ARG A 505 45.67 -12.55 5.51
C ARG A 505 46.61 -13.70 5.88
N SER A 506 46.50 -14.24 7.09
CA SER A 506 47.28 -15.40 7.49
C SER A 506 46.76 -16.64 6.76
N PRO A 507 47.66 -17.41 6.05
CA PRO A 507 47.20 -18.63 5.40
C PRO A 507 46.67 -19.59 6.45
N GLN A 508 45.39 -19.93 6.32
CA GLN A 508 44.78 -20.96 7.20
C GLN A 508 45.47 -22.27 6.88
N ALA A 509 46.06 -22.90 7.92
CA ALA A 509 46.46 -24.30 7.79
C ALA A 509 45.20 -25.09 7.36
N PRO A 510 45.34 -25.98 6.36
CA PRO A 510 44.21 -26.78 5.93
C PRO A 510 43.60 -27.49 7.15
N LEU A 511 42.32 -27.34 7.34
CA LEU A 511 41.60 -28.07 8.39
C LEU A 511 41.72 -29.56 8.07
N THR A 512 42.67 -30.24 8.70
CA THR A 512 42.65 -31.69 8.76
C THR A 512 41.45 -32.08 9.57
N LEU A 513 40.41 -32.55 8.89
CA LEU A 513 39.27 -33.23 9.53
C LEU A 513 39.85 -34.43 10.29
N ARG A 514 40.15 -34.25 11.56
CA ARG A 514 40.38 -35.41 12.46
C ARG A 514 39.05 -36.11 12.62
N GLN A 515 38.96 -37.28 12.04
CA GLN A 515 37.87 -38.20 12.25
C GLN A 515 37.82 -38.56 13.74
N VAL A 516 36.81 -38.09 14.46
CA VAL A 516 36.72 -38.23 15.92
C VAL A 516 35.97 -39.52 16.31
N ASP A 517 35.32 -40.17 15.36
CA ASP A 517 34.53 -41.37 15.60
C ASP A 517 35.27 -42.61 15.02
N PRO A 518 35.74 -43.53 15.90
CA PRO A 518 36.42 -44.76 15.45
C PRO A 518 35.46 -45.74 14.74
N LEU A 519 34.15 -45.51 14.76
CA LEU A 519 33.14 -46.30 14.04
C LEU A 519 32.95 -45.89 12.58
N ILE A 520 33.41 -44.69 12.19
CA ILE A 520 33.38 -44.26 10.80
C ILE A 520 34.61 -44.85 10.11
N ARG A 521 34.38 -45.85 9.25
CA ARG A 521 35.43 -46.44 8.41
C ARG A 521 36.08 -45.37 7.52
N GLU A 522 37.39 -45.54 7.25
CA GLU A 522 38.11 -44.61 6.36
C GLU A 522 37.40 -44.47 5.00
N LEU A 523 37.29 -43.24 4.49
CA LEU A 523 36.64 -42.93 3.22
C LEU A 523 37.14 -43.79 2.04
N VAL A 524 38.39 -44.28 2.11
CA VAL A 524 38.96 -45.24 1.16
C VAL A 524 38.19 -46.55 1.14
N GLN A 525 37.76 -47.07 2.29
CA GLN A 525 36.96 -48.30 2.35
C GLN A 525 35.58 -48.17 1.76
N TYR A 526 34.95 -46.98 1.87
CA TYR A 526 33.70 -46.70 1.18
C TYR A 526 33.86 -46.55 -0.34
N ARG A 527 34.96 -45.95 -0.78
CA ARG A 527 35.27 -45.88 -2.20
C ARG A 527 35.48 -47.27 -2.77
N ASP A 528 36.23 -48.11 -2.11
CA ASP A 528 36.56 -49.45 -2.54
C ASP A 528 35.30 -50.37 -2.55
N LEU A 529 34.40 -50.19 -1.59
CA LEU A 529 33.10 -50.87 -1.57
C LEU A 529 32.18 -50.40 -2.73
N ILE A 530 32.15 -49.12 -3.04
CA ILE A 530 31.38 -48.58 -4.17
C ILE A 530 31.97 -49.11 -5.48
N GLN A 531 33.30 -49.11 -5.61
CA GLN A 531 33.99 -49.61 -6.79
C GLN A 531 33.75 -51.11 -7.02
N GLN A 532 33.77 -51.90 -5.98
CA GLN A 532 33.39 -53.33 -6.03
C GLN A 532 31.95 -53.54 -6.47
N ARG A 533 31.03 -52.73 -6.01
CA ARG A 533 29.61 -52.81 -6.43
C ARG A 533 29.41 -52.45 -7.91
N ILE A 534 30.08 -51.40 -8.38
CA ILE A 534 30.00 -50.98 -9.79
C ILE A 534 30.60 -52.08 -10.68
N ASN A 535 31.72 -52.67 -10.32
CA ASN A 535 32.32 -53.76 -11.09
C ASN A 535 31.50 -55.05 -11.05
N PHE A 536 30.72 -55.27 -9.99
CA PHE A 536 29.78 -56.42 -9.88
C PHE A 536 28.53 -56.25 -10.72
N GLU A 537 28.08 -55.03 -10.95
CA GLU A 537 26.97 -54.73 -11.85
C GLU A 537 27.38 -54.74 -13.33
N GLU A 538 28.63 -54.35 -13.66
CA GLU A 538 29.16 -54.45 -15.03
C GLU A 538 29.42 -55.88 -15.47
N THR A 539 29.77 -56.80 -14.58
CA THR A 539 30.01 -58.23 -14.92
C THR A 539 28.69 -59.04 -15.05
N ASN A 540 27.53 -58.51 -14.63
CA ASN A 540 26.25 -59.17 -14.78
C ASN A 540 25.40 -58.67 -15.95
N HIS A 541 25.95 -57.81 -16.80
CA HIS A 541 25.31 -57.32 -18.04
C HIS A 541 26.12 -57.77 -19.26
N GLU A 542 26.32 -59.08 -19.44
CA GLU A 542 26.56 -59.65 -20.77
C GLU A 542 25.20 -59.98 -21.39
N PRO A 543 24.87 -59.41 -22.55
CA PRO A 543 23.65 -59.76 -23.23
C PRO A 543 23.80 -61.12 -23.90
N ASP A 544 22.94 -62.08 -23.56
CA ASP A 544 22.69 -63.29 -24.33
C ASP A 544 22.39 -62.88 -25.79
N ARG A 545 23.36 -63.23 -26.66
CA ARG A 545 23.14 -63.30 -28.09
C ARG A 545 23.05 -64.77 -28.48
N THR A 546 21.85 -65.22 -28.70
CA THR A 546 21.50 -66.16 -29.77
C THR A 546 20.08 -65.89 -30.24
#